data_cef8112dfebcd0e1f24844ed3b1c4cb1
#
_entry.id   cef8112dfebcd0e1f24844ed3b1c4cb1
#
_cell.length_a   1.000
_cell.length_b   1.000
_cell.length_c   1.000
_cell.angle_alpha   90.00
_cell.angle_beta   90.00
_cell.angle_gamma   90.00
#
_symmetry.space_group_name_H-M   'P 1'
#
loop_
_entity.id
_entity.type
_entity.pdbx_description
1 polymer ?
#
loop_
_entity_poly.entity_id
_entity_poly.type
_entity_poly.pdbx_seq_one_letter_code
_entity_poly.pdbx_strand_id
1 'polypeptide(L)'
;EIGADIVEVSASAGYLLSEFFSPLTNQRTDVYGYQTENGMTYPLEVLAAVRAAVGDFPILVKVSAAQMVEGGYELTDTLRFCKKAEDAGTIDGVTVTGGWHESPVEQISYHVSKGGYAPFAGALKKYLSVPVIACNRIHDAETAERILAQGLCDFCGTARAFLADAAFANRLQAGKPYLPCQSCNKCIAAVLKGKELFCA
;
A
#
# COMPACT_ATOMS: atom_id res chain seq x y z
N GLU A 1 1.78 -5.51 -25.44
CA GLU A 1 2.32 -6.12 -24.21
C GLU A 1 3.39 -5.20 -23.66
N ILE A 2 3.31 -4.83 -22.37
CA ILE A 2 4.22 -3.88 -21.72
C ILE A 2 5.29 -4.58 -20.86
N GLY A 3 5.29 -5.93 -20.81
CA GLY A 3 6.26 -6.71 -20.03
C GLY A 3 6.11 -6.54 -18.51
N ALA A 4 4.88 -6.33 -18.01
CA ALA A 4 4.64 -6.32 -16.58
C ALA A 4 4.71 -7.74 -16.00
N ASP A 5 5.23 -7.89 -14.80
CA ASP A 5 5.36 -9.18 -14.10
C ASP A 5 4.29 -9.36 -13.02
N ILE A 6 3.67 -8.28 -12.55
CA ILE A 6 2.70 -8.26 -11.44
C ILE A 6 1.63 -7.21 -11.71
N VAL A 7 0.40 -7.47 -11.27
CA VAL A 7 -0.69 -6.49 -11.17
C VAL A 7 -0.87 -6.10 -9.71
N GLU A 8 -0.92 -4.80 -9.40
CA GLU A 8 -1.30 -4.33 -8.07
C GLU A 8 -2.67 -3.64 -8.11
N VAL A 9 -3.62 -4.16 -7.33
CA VAL A 9 -4.97 -3.58 -7.15
C VAL A 9 -4.95 -2.67 -5.93
N SER A 10 -5.33 -1.40 -6.13
CA SER A 10 -5.32 -0.42 -5.03
C SER A 10 -6.63 -0.45 -4.23
N ALA A 11 -6.54 -0.84 -2.95
CA ALA A 11 -7.58 -0.76 -1.93
C ALA A 11 -7.09 0.10 -0.75
N SER A 12 -6.50 1.26 -1.04
CA SER A 12 -5.82 2.11 -0.05
C SER A 12 -6.10 3.59 -0.26
N ALA A 13 -5.66 4.42 0.67
CA ALA A 13 -5.51 5.86 0.57
C ALA A 13 -6.82 6.67 0.43
N GLY A 14 -8.00 6.08 0.60
CA GLY A 14 -9.28 6.75 0.37
C GLY A 14 -9.75 6.64 -1.08
N TYR A 15 -9.16 5.76 -1.90
CA TYR A 15 -9.67 5.45 -3.23
C TYR A 15 -10.81 4.42 -3.18
N LEU A 16 -11.51 4.25 -4.29
CA LEU A 16 -12.79 3.56 -4.40
C LEU A 16 -12.90 2.27 -3.55
N LEU A 17 -11.98 1.33 -3.66
CA LEU A 17 -12.10 0.07 -2.93
C LEU A 17 -11.97 0.25 -1.41
N SER A 18 -11.11 1.16 -0.96
CA SER A 18 -10.97 1.45 0.47
C SER A 18 -12.14 2.23 1.03
N GLU A 19 -12.85 3.02 0.20
CA GLU A 19 -14.07 3.72 0.61
C GLU A 19 -15.21 2.76 0.93
N PHE A 20 -15.29 1.60 0.25
CA PHE A 20 -16.33 0.61 0.52
C PHE A 20 -16.24 -0.01 1.91
N PHE A 21 -15.05 -0.31 2.41
CA PHE A 21 -14.90 -0.86 3.77
C PHE A 21 -14.64 0.18 4.85
N SER A 22 -14.87 1.46 4.55
CA SER A 22 -14.89 2.53 5.55
C SER A 22 -16.29 2.81 6.05
N PRO A 23 -16.53 2.78 7.39
CA PRO A 23 -17.82 3.16 7.96
C PRO A 23 -18.13 4.64 7.76
N LEU A 24 -17.13 5.47 7.49
CA LEU A 24 -17.30 6.92 7.30
C LEU A 24 -17.81 7.27 5.91
N THR A 25 -17.44 6.52 4.89
CA THR A 25 -17.77 6.83 3.49
C THR A 25 -18.86 5.92 2.93
N ASN A 26 -18.90 4.64 3.34
CA ASN A 26 -19.87 3.70 2.82
C ASN A 26 -21.20 3.78 3.60
N GLN A 27 -22.07 4.68 3.17
CA GLN A 27 -23.41 4.87 3.71
C GLN A 27 -24.50 4.08 2.95
N ARG A 28 -24.11 3.12 2.11
CA ARG A 28 -25.03 2.28 1.34
C ARG A 28 -25.82 1.36 2.25
N THR A 29 -27.03 1.02 1.82
CA THR A 29 -27.95 0.12 2.54
C THR A 29 -28.23 -1.20 1.81
N ASP A 30 -27.57 -1.39 0.65
CA ASP A 30 -27.64 -2.63 -0.13
C ASP A 30 -26.53 -3.64 0.26
N VAL A 31 -26.38 -4.68 -0.52
CA VAL A 31 -25.37 -5.76 -0.30
C VAL A 31 -23.92 -5.27 -0.25
N TYR A 32 -23.65 -4.10 -0.78
CA TYR A 32 -22.34 -3.44 -0.77
C TYR A 32 -22.16 -2.43 0.36
N GLY A 33 -23.18 -2.23 1.20
CA GLY A 33 -23.14 -1.31 2.33
C GLY A 33 -22.19 -1.78 3.43
N TYR A 34 -21.68 -0.84 4.23
CA TYR A 34 -20.79 -1.17 5.36
C TYR A 34 -21.43 -2.16 6.35
N GLN A 35 -22.77 -2.11 6.53
CA GLN A 35 -23.50 -3.01 7.42
C GLN A 35 -23.45 -4.49 6.94
N THR A 36 -23.09 -4.74 5.68
CA THR A 36 -22.92 -6.06 5.10
C THR A 36 -21.44 -6.38 5.00
N GLU A 37 -20.96 -7.39 5.74
CA GLU A 37 -19.57 -7.85 5.73
C GLU A 37 -18.54 -6.71 5.91
N ASN A 38 -18.88 -5.67 6.68
CA ASN A 38 -18.07 -4.47 6.86
C ASN A 38 -17.65 -3.82 5.52
N GLY A 39 -18.57 -3.80 4.53
CA GLY A 39 -18.32 -3.24 3.21
C GLY A 39 -17.30 -3.98 2.35
N MET A 40 -16.86 -5.18 2.73
CA MET A 40 -15.80 -5.92 2.02
C MET A 40 -16.30 -6.63 0.76
N THR A 41 -17.60 -6.79 0.58
CA THR A 41 -18.21 -7.53 -0.54
C THR A 41 -17.70 -7.02 -1.89
N TYR A 42 -17.83 -5.72 -2.17
CA TYR A 42 -17.42 -5.15 -3.46
C TYR A 42 -15.90 -5.24 -3.71
N PRO A 43 -15.01 -4.86 -2.78
CA PRO A 43 -13.57 -5.05 -2.94
C PRO A 43 -13.16 -6.50 -3.20
N LEU A 44 -13.78 -7.48 -2.53
CA LEU A 44 -13.50 -8.91 -2.75
C LEU A 44 -13.98 -9.39 -4.12
N GLU A 45 -15.16 -8.94 -4.59
CA GLU A 45 -15.65 -9.23 -5.95
C GLU A 45 -14.71 -8.66 -7.02
N VAL A 46 -14.19 -7.45 -6.82
CA VAL A 46 -13.20 -6.86 -7.74
C VAL A 46 -11.92 -7.71 -7.81
N LEU A 47 -11.38 -8.15 -6.67
CA LEU A 47 -10.21 -9.04 -6.65
C LEU A 47 -10.50 -10.37 -7.35
N ALA A 48 -11.66 -10.96 -7.12
CA ALA A 48 -12.09 -12.20 -7.81
C ALA A 48 -12.21 -11.99 -9.33
N ALA A 49 -12.76 -10.85 -9.77
CA ALA A 49 -12.87 -10.51 -11.19
C ALA A 49 -11.49 -10.30 -11.84
N VAL A 50 -10.55 -9.65 -11.13
CA VAL A 50 -9.17 -9.50 -11.60
C VAL A 50 -8.50 -10.87 -11.73
N ARG A 51 -8.61 -11.73 -10.71
CA ARG A 51 -8.07 -13.10 -10.74
C ARG A 51 -8.64 -13.90 -11.92
N ALA A 52 -9.94 -13.84 -12.15
CA ALA A 52 -10.58 -14.51 -13.28
C ALA A 52 -10.07 -14.01 -14.64
N ALA A 53 -9.74 -12.72 -14.74
CA ALA A 53 -9.24 -12.11 -15.96
C ALA A 53 -7.78 -12.43 -16.27
N VAL A 54 -6.92 -12.51 -15.23
CA VAL A 54 -5.46 -12.67 -15.41
C VAL A 54 -4.95 -14.10 -15.15
N GLY A 55 -5.81 -15.02 -14.66
CA GLY A 55 -5.43 -16.41 -14.37
C GLY A 55 -4.36 -16.49 -13.29
N ASP A 56 -3.26 -17.19 -13.58
CA ASP A 56 -2.14 -17.40 -12.65
C ASP A 56 -1.15 -16.23 -12.57
N PHE A 57 -1.44 -15.11 -13.24
CA PHE A 57 -0.58 -13.93 -13.16
C PHE A 57 -0.59 -13.33 -11.74
N PRO A 58 0.59 -12.97 -11.17
CA PRO A 58 0.67 -12.52 -9.79
C PRO A 58 -0.16 -11.25 -9.52
N ILE A 59 -0.97 -11.26 -8.46
CA ILE A 59 -1.81 -10.15 -8.02
C ILE A 59 -1.38 -9.71 -6.62
N LEU A 60 -0.99 -8.45 -6.48
CA LEU A 60 -0.86 -7.79 -5.19
C LEU A 60 -2.11 -6.96 -4.90
N VAL A 61 -2.50 -6.88 -3.63
CA VAL A 61 -3.44 -5.87 -3.17
C VAL A 61 -2.71 -4.85 -2.30
N LYS A 62 -2.88 -3.57 -2.59
CA LYS A 62 -2.35 -2.49 -1.75
C LYS A 62 -3.43 -2.01 -0.81
N VAL A 63 -3.13 -2.02 0.50
CA VAL A 63 -4.07 -1.63 1.56
C VAL A 63 -3.50 -0.53 2.46
N SER A 64 -4.36 0.35 2.97
CA SER A 64 -4.05 1.12 4.17
C SER A 64 -4.38 0.26 5.39
N ALA A 65 -3.40 0.03 6.26
CA ALA A 65 -3.56 -0.85 7.42
C ALA A 65 -4.65 -0.36 8.39
N ALA A 66 -4.81 0.95 8.48
CA ALA A 66 -5.89 1.61 9.20
C ALA A 66 -6.20 2.93 8.52
N GLN A 67 -7.42 3.43 8.64
CA GLN A 67 -7.83 4.72 8.06
C GLN A 67 -7.17 5.91 8.77
N MET A 68 -6.81 5.75 10.05
CA MET A 68 -6.18 6.78 10.89
C MET A 68 -7.02 8.07 10.98
N VAL A 69 -8.33 7.91 10.98
CA VAL A 69 -9.36 8.95 11.17
C VAL A 69 -10.33 8.43 12.22
N GLU A 70 -10.78 9.29 13.13
CA GLU A 70 -11.73 8.89 14.17
C GLU A 70 -13.02 8.32 13.56
N GLY A 71 -13.44 7.15 14.06
CA GLY A 71 -14.58 6.41 13.53
C GLY A 71 -14.32 5.67 12.21
N GLY A 72 -13.08 5.68 11.69
CA GLY A 72 -12.69 4.93 10.49
C GLY A 72 -12.41 3.45 10.78
N TYR A 73 -12.10 2.68 9.73
CA TYR A 73 -11.69 1.29 9.89
C TYR A 73 -10.31 1.17 10.52
N GLU A 74 -10.11 0.07 11.24
CA GLU A 74 -8.91 -0.21 12.00
C GLU A 74 -8.10 -1.37 11.38
N LEU A 75 -6.90 -1.61 11.93
CA LEU A 75 -6.02 -2.70 11.48
C LEU A 75 -6.73 -4.06 11.45
N THR A 76 -7.61 -4.34 12.40
CA THR A 76 -8.38 -5.58 12.47
C THR A 76 -9.31 -5.80 11.27
N ASP A 77 -9.86 -4.73 10.71
CA ASP A 77 -10.69 -4.81 9.50
C ASP A 77 -9.84 -5.13 8.28
N THR A 78 -8.68 -4.48 8.17
CA THR A 78 -7.73 -4.75 7.09
C THR A 78 -7.17 -6.18 7.15
N LEU A 79 -6.84 -6.68 8.36
CA LEU A 79 -6.43 -8.07 8.56
C LEU A 79 -7.51 -9.04 8.06
N ARG A 80 -8.77 -8.80 8.43
CA ARG A 80 -9.91 -9.62 8.00
C ARG A 80 -10.10 -9.58 6.49
N PHE A 81 -10.03 -8.40 5.88
CA PHE A 81 -10.13 -8.23 4.42
C PHE A 81 -9.03 -9.02 3.68
N CYS A 82 -7.77 -8.81 4.06
CA CYS A 82 -6.64 -9.50 3.44
C CYS A 82 -6.73 -11.03 3.62
N LYS A 83 -7.16 -11.49 4.80
CA LYS A 83 -7.34 -12.93 5.05
C LYS A 83 -8.44 -13.55 4.17
N LYS A 84 -9.58 -12.86 4.02
CA LYS A 84 -10.64 -13.32 3.10
C LYS A 84 -10.15 -13.39 1.65
N ALA A 85 -9.36 -12.41 1.20
CA ALA A 85 -8.79 -12.40 -0.14
C ALA A 85 -7.75 -13.51 -0.35
N GLU A 86 -6.90 -13.76 0.66
CA GLU A 86 -5.94 -14.88 0.66
C GLU A 86 -6.66 -16.24 0.61
N ASP A 87 -7.64 -16.47 1.51
CA ASP A 87 -8.39 -17.74 1.59
C ASP A 87 -9.17 -18.03 0.30
N ALA A 88 -9.60 -17.00 -0.41
CA ALA A 88 -10.25 -17.11 -1.71
C ALA A 88 -9.25 -17.30 -2.88
N GLY A 89 -7.91 -17.27 -2.62
CA GLY A 89 -6.88 -17.39 -3.66
C GLY A 89 -6.87 -16.22 -4.66
N THR A 90 -7.41 -15.07 -4.29
CA THR A 90 -7.55 -13.93 -5.21
C THR A 90 -6.32 -13.01 -5.21
N ILE A 91 -5.41 -13.16 -4.24
CA ILE A 91 -4.17 -12.39 -4.12
C ILE A 91 -2.97 -13.28 -3.87
N ASP A 92 -1.79 -12.84 -4.31
CA ASP A 92 -0.50 -13.50 -4.10
C ASP A 92 0.43 -12.71 -3.18
N GLY A 93 0.01 -11.53 -2.73
CA GLY A 93 0.76 -10.70 -1.78
C GLY A 93 0.03 -9.41 -1.42
N VAL A 94 0.54 -8.74 -0.38
CA VAL A 94 -0.08 -7.52 0.16
C VAL A 94 0.95 -6.41 0.28
N THR A 95 0.66 -5.26 -0.31
CA THR A 95 1.43 -4.02 -0.12
C THR A 95 0.78 -3.16 0.96
N VAL A 96 1.52 -2.81 1.99
CA VAL A 96 0.98 -2.15 3.19
C VAL A 96 1.41 -0.70 3.29
N THR A 97 0.41 0.18 3.42
CA THR A 97 0.57 1.60 3.78
C THR A 97 -0.30 1.93 4.99
N GLY A 98 -0.46 3.19 5.36
CA GLY A 98 -1.34 3.65 6.44
C GLY A 98 -1.97 4.99 6.15
N GLY A 99 -3.14 5.22 6.70
CA GLY A 99 -3.87 6.47 6.57
C GLY A 99 -4.53 6.70 5.21
N TRP A 100 -5.25 7.79 5.15
CA TRP A 100 -5.92 8.36 3.98
C TRP A 100 -5.38 9.76 3.69
N HIS A 101 -5.87 10.38 2.60
CA HIS A 101 -5.55 11.77 2.27
C HIS A 101 -6.09 12.75 3.33
N GLU A 102 -7.21 12.41 3.99
CA GLU A 102 -7.83 13.20 5.06
C GLU A 102 -7.31 12.87 6.46
N SER A 103 -6.42 11.91 6.60
CA SER A 103 -5.82 11.56 7.89
C SER A 103 -5.01 12.74 8.44
N PRO A 104 -5.03 13.00 9.75
CA PRO A 104 -4.23 14.06 10.38
C PRO A 104 -2.72 13.91 10.11
N VAL A 105 -2.28 12.67 9.89
CA VAL A 105 -0.92 12.36 9.42
C VAL A 105 -1.02 11.78 8.02
N GLU A 106 -0.60 12.56 7.04
CA GLU A 106 -0.61 12.13 5.64
C GLU A 106 0.32 10.94 5.42
N GLN A 107 -0.17 9.90 4.75
CA GLN A 107 0.56 8.67 4.47
C GLN A 107 1.90 8.86 3.75
N ILE A 108 2.08 9.96 3.03
CA ILE A 108 3.28 10.28 2.25
C ILE A 108 4.10 11.44 2.84
N SER A 109 3.71 11.94 4.01
CA SER A 109 4.33 13.10 4.66
C SER A 109 5.70 12.79 5.25
N TYR A 110 6.56 13.82 5.33
CA TYR A 110 7.84 13.76 6.05
C TYR A 110 7.65 13.68 7.58
N HIS A 111 6.46 13.98 8.09
CA HIS A 111 6.13 13.84 9.52
C HIS A 111 6.10 12.38 9.97
N VAL A 112 5.89 11.44 9.06
CA VAL A 112 6.06 10.02 9.34
C VAL A 112 7.54 9.68 9.33
N SER A 113 8.06 8.99 10.34
CA SER A 113 9.44 8.53 10.36
C SER A 113 9.77 7.58 9.20
N LYS A 114 11.05 7.42 8.86
CA LYS A 114 11.48 6.45 7.84
C LYS A 114 11.02 5.03 8.21
N GLY A 115 10.25 4.41 7.33
CA GLY A 115 9.66 3.10 7.57
C GLY A 115 8.64 3.06 8.71
N GLY A 116 8.05 4.19 9.09
CA GLY A 116 7.17 4.30 10.25
C GLY A 116 5.90 3.43 10.20
N TYR A 117 5.50 2.99 9.00
CA TYR A 117 4.36 2.08 8.84
C TYR A 117 4.77 0.59 8.72
N ALA A 118 6.06 0.26 8.80
CA ALA A 118 6.51 -1.13 8.80
C ALA A 118 5.91 -2.00 9.94
N PRO A 119 5.60 -1.48 11.15
CA PRO A 119 4.89 -2.26 12.16
C PRO A 119 3.53 -2.78 11.70
N PHE A 120 2.80 -2.04 10.87
CA PHE A 120 1.56 -2.52 10.26
C PHE A 120 1.80 -3.71 9.32
N ALA A 121 2.84 -3.62 8.48
CA ALA A 121 3.24 -4.74 7.64
C ALA A 121 3.60 -5.97 8.50
N GLY A 122 4.31 -5.76 9.62
CA GLY A 122 4.63 -6.82 10.57
C GLY A 122 3.42 -7.49 11.22
N ALA A 123 2.34 -6.75 11.44
CA ALA A 123 1.09 -7.33 11.91
C ALA A 123 0.41 -8.19 10.83
N LEU A 124 0.34 -7.70 9.59
CA LEU A 124 -0.19 -8.48 8.46
C LEU A 124 0.65 -9.75 8.21
N LYS A 125 1.98 -9.63 8.20
CA LYS A 125 2.89 -10.76 8.00
C LYS A 125 2.73 -11.89 9.02
N LYS A 126 2.38 -11.56 10.26
CA LYS A 126 2.09 -12.57 11.29
C LYS A 126 0.76 -13.28 11.08
N TYR A 127 -0.14 -12.67 10.33
CA TYR A 127 -1.52 -13.12 10.16
C TYR A 127 -1.76 -13.81 8.82
N LEU A 128 -0.99 -13.46 7.79
CA LEU A 128 -1.09 -13.94 6.41
C LEU A 128 0.06 -14.93 6.09
N SER A 129 -0.17 -15.78 5.12
CA SER A 129 0.83 -16.70 4.54
C SER A 129 1.44 -16.14 3.25
N VAL A 130 0.72 -15.26 2.53
CA VAL A 130 1.24 -14.57 1.35
C VAL A 130 2.29 -13.53 1.72
N PRO A 131 3.26 -13.23 0.85
CA PRO A 131 4.28 -12.20 1.07
C PRO A 131 3.69 -10.82 1.38
N VAL A 132 4.34 -10.11 2.30
CA VAL A 132 3.95 -8.76 2.70
C VAL A 132 5.06 -7.75 2.37
N ILE A 133 4.67 -6.67 1.70
CA ILE A 133 5.55 -5.59 1.25
C ILE A 133 5.31 -4.36 2.13
N ALA A 134 6.33 -3.93 2.86
CA ALA A 134 6.27 -2.67 3.62
C ALA A 134 6.56 -1.49 2.70
N CYS A 135 5.75 -0.44 2.81
CA CYS A 135 5.92 0.81 2.06
C CYS A 135 6.05 2.02 2.98
N ASN A 136 6.21 3.19 2.36
CA ASN A 136 6.27 4.52 2.96
C ASN A 136 7.60 4.85 3.63
N ARG A 137 8.28 5.82 2.98
CA ARG A 137 9.54 6.41 3.43
C ARG A 137 10.66 5.40 3.66
N ILE A 138 10.73 4.38 2.80
CA ILE A 138 11.87 3.47 2.70
C ILE A 138 12.68 3.92 1.48
N HIS A 139 13.70 4.75 1.70
CA HIS A 139 14.46 5.43 0.62
C HIS A 139 15.96 5.15 0.66
N ASP A 140 16.40 4.32 1.57
CA ASP A 140 17.79 3.94 1.77
C ASP A 140 17.94 2.51 2.27
N ALA A 141 19.12 1.93 2.06
CA ALA A 141 19.44 0.56 2.44
C ALA A 141 19.30 0.34 3.95
N GLU A 142 19.79 1.26 4.76
CA GLU A 142 19.79 1.13 6.23
C GLU A 142 18.36 0.93 6.75
N THR A 143 17.42 1.75 6.26
CA THR A 143 16.01 1.64 6.63
C THR A 143 15.42 0.31 6.16
N ALA A 144 15.69 -0.10 4.91
CA ALA A 144 15.17 -1.35 4.35
C ALA A 144 15.73 -2.56 5.11
N GLU A 145 17.04 -2.65 5.29
CA GLU A 145 17.71 -3.75 6.00
C GLU A 145 17.24 -3.86 7.45
N ARG A 146 17.08 -2.75 8.14
CA ARG A 146 16.54 -2.72 9.51
C ARG A 146 15.14 -3.32 9.59
N ILE A 147 14.25 -2.97 8.65
CA ILE A 147 12.87 -3.47 8.61
C ILE A 147 12.85 -4.97 8.30
N LEU A 148 13.66 -5.42 7.34
CA LEU A 148 13.80 -6.83 6.98
C LEU A 148 14.40 -7.65 8.13
N ALA A 149 15.47 -7.17 8.76
CA ALA A 149 16.11 -7.83 9.90
C ALA A 149 15.19 -7.96 11.13
N GLN A 150 14.25 -7.02 11.30
CA GLN A 150 13.20 -7.10 12.32
C GLN A 150 12.07 -8.08 11.96
N GLY A 151 12.09 -8.68 10.77
CA GLY A 151 11.06 -9.59 10.29
C GLY A 151 9.69 -8.93 10.05
N LEU A 152 9.66 -7.61 9.81
CA LEU A 152 8.42 -6.86 9.67
C LEU A 152 7.79 -6.99 8.26
N CYS A 153 8.53 -7.43 7.26
CA CYS A 153 8.02 -7.66 5.92
C CYS A 153 8.90 -8.67 5.17
N ASP A 154 8.47 -9.08 3.98
CA ASP A 154 9.24 -9.92 3.07
C ASP A 154 9.97 -9.07 2.04
N PHE A 155 9.37 -7.93 1.67
CA PHE A 155 9.91 -6.98 0.70
C PHE A 155 9.70 -5.54 1.16
N CYS A 156 10.57 -4.65 0.70
CA CYS A 156 10.44 -3.20 0.87
C CYS A 156 10.07 -2.54 -0.45
N GLY A 157 8.95 -1.81 -0.46
CA GLY A 157 8.46 -1.06 -1.61
C GLY A 157 8.81 0.42 -1.54
N THR A 158 9.31 0.99 -2.63
CA THR A 158 9.58 2.42 -2.74
C THR A 158 9.24 2.95 -4.14
N ALA A 159 8.68 4.15 -4.22
CA ALA A 159 8.39 4.82 -5.50
C ALA A 159 9.23 6.10 -5.64
N ARG A 160 9.21 6.98 -4.62
CA ARG A 160 9.86 8.28 -4.71
C ARG A 160 11.40 8.22 -4.74
N ALA A 161 12.02 7.13 -4.29
CA ALA A 161 13.44 6.91 -4.48
C ALA A 161 13.79 6.77 -5.97
N PHE A 162 12.97 6.03 -6.74
CA PHE A 162 13.14 5.91 -8.19
C PHE A 162 12.82 7.19 -8.94
N LEU A 163 11.90 8.03 -8.41
CA LEU A 163 11.64 9.35 -8.98
C LEU A 163 12.84 10.29 -8.77
N ALA A 164 13.53 10.18 -7.63
CA ALA A 164 14.73 10.97 -7.35
C ALA A 164 15.95 10.48 -8.14
N ASP A 165 16.07 9.18 -8.32
CA ASP A 165 17.15 8.52 -9.06
C ASP A 165 16.62 7.26 -9.75
N ALA A 166 16.45 7.31 -11.07
CA ALA A 166 15.93 6.17 -11.84
C ALA A 166 16.82 4.91 -11.72
N ALA A 167 18.11 5.06 -11.43
CA ALA A 167 19.04 3.96 -11.21
C ALA A 167 19.17 3.55 -9.72
N PHE A 168 18.28 4.02 -8.85
CA PHE A 168 18.35 3.83 -7.39
C PHE A 168 18.68 2.39 -6.99
N ALA A 169 17.92 1.39 -7.42
CA ALA A 169 18.13 0.00 -7.04
C ALA A 169 19.48 -0.53 -7.52
N ASN A 170 19.88 -0.27 -8.77
CA ASN A 170 21.14 -0.69 -9.33
C ASN A 170 22.35 -0.06 -8.61
N ARG A 171 22.23 1.21 -8.26
CA ARG A 171 23.27 1.91 -7.49
C ARG A 171 23.38 1.37 -6.07
N LEU A 172 22.22 1.15 -5.43
CA LEU A 172 22.14 0.57 -4.09
C LEU A 172 22.84 -0.80 -4.07
N GLN A 173 22.48 -1.69 -4.99
CA GLN A 173 23.08 -3.02 -5.12
C GLN A 173 24.59 -2.98 -5.37
N ALA A 174 25.05 -2.01 -6.16
CA ALA A 174 26.48 -1.84 -6.48
C ALA A 174 27.25 -1.06 -5.41
N GLY A 175 26.63 -0.64 -4.30
CA GLY A 175 27.27 0.20 -3.29
C GLY A 175 27.68 1.58 -3.80
N LYS A 176 27.02 2.09 -4.86
CA LYS A 176 27.33 3.38 -5.49
C LYS A 176 26.48 4.50 -4.90
N PRO A 177 26.98 5.75 -4.90
CA PRO A 177 26.18 6.91 -4.51
C PRO A 177 24.91 7.06 -5.36
N TYR A 178 23.80 7.45 -4.73
CA TYR A 178 22.52 7.74 -5.36
C TYR A 178 21.88 9.02 -4.78
N LEU A 179 20.89 9.58 -5.48
CA LEU A 179 20.15 10.73 -5.00
C LEU A 179 19.01 10.28 -4.08
N PRO A 180 19.09 10.54 -2.75
CA PRO A 180 18.06 10.12 -1.82
C PRO A 180 16.81 11.00 -1.94
N CYS A 181 15.62 10.42 -1.91
CA CYS A 181 14.37 11.15 -1.79
C CYS A 181 14.31 11.87 -0.43
N GLN A 182 14.13 13.19 -0.44
CA GLN A 182 14.03 14.01 0.78
C GLN A 182 12.63 14.01 1.41
N SER A 183 11.65 13.33 0.80
CA SER A 183 10.22 13.34 1.21
C SER A 183 9.60 14.73 1.31
N CYS A 184 10.09 15.69 0.54
CA CYS A 184 9.64 17.08 0.53
C CYS A 184 8.28 17.29 -0.17
N ASN A 185 7.75 16.25 -0.82
CA ASN A 185 6.48 16.25 -1.56
C ASN A 185 6.35 17.30 -2.69
N LYS A 186 7.45 17.95 -3.11
CA LYS A 186 7.42 18.90 -4.23
C LYS A 186 6.97 18.26 -5.55
N CYS A 187 7.26 16.96 -5.76
CA CYS A 187 6.81 16.20 -6.91
C CYS A 187 5.27 16.14 -6.99
N ILE A 188 4.60 15.84 -5.88
CA ILE A 188 3.13 15.80 -5.85
C ILE A 188 2.54 17.20 -5.99
N ALA A 189 3.14 18.18 -5.32
CA ALA A 189 2.71 19.58 -5.44
C ALA A 189 2.84 20.13 -6.88
N ALA A 190 3.79 19.62 -7.66
CA ALA A 190 3.92 19.95 -9.08
C ALA A 190 2.75 19.38 -9.90
N VAL A 191 2.44 18.09 -9.70
CA VAL A 191 1.32 17.41 -10.39
C VAL A 191 -0.01 18.08 -10.06
N LEU A 192 -0.28 18.41 -8.80
CA LEU A 192 -1.50 19.10 -8.38
C LEU A 192 -1.66 20.49 -9.01
N LYS A 193 -0.56 21.09 -9.49
CA LYS A 193 -0.54 22.36 -10.25
C LYS A 193 -0.53 22.15 -11.77
N GLY A 194 -0.82 20.94 -12.26
CA GLY A 194 -0.82 20.60 -13.68
C GLY A 194 0.56 20.60 -14.34
N LYS A 195 1.64 20.50 -13.56
CA LYS A 195 3.01 20.39 -14.06
C LYS A 195 3.43 18.93 -14.21
N GLU A 196 4.47 18.69 -14.99
CA GLU A 196 5.07 17.36 -15.10
C GLU A 196 5.57 16.85 -13.75
N LEU A 197 5.54 15.51 -13.59
CA LEU A 197 6.09 14.82 -12.42
C LEU A 197 7.62 14.83 -12.48
N PHE A 198 8.27 15.47 -11.52
CA PHE A 198 9.72 15.47 -11.41
C PHE A 198 10.18 15.54 -9.94
N CYS A 199 11.41 15.13 -9.67
CA CYS A 199 12.06 15.35 -8.39
C CYS A 199 12.78 16.70 -8.44
N ALA A 200 12.51 17.60 -7.47
CA ALA A 200 13.07 18.94 -7.40
C ALA A 200 14.39 18.97 -6.60
#